data_9d3d6215b59e8f4ff99157eb242fd36a
#
_entry.id   9d3d6215b59e8f4ff99157eb242fd36a
#
_cell.length_a   1.000
_cell.length_b   1.000
_cell.length_c   1.000
_cell.angle_alpha   90.00
_cell.angle_beta   90.00
_cell.angle_gamma   90.00
#
_symmetry.space_group_name_H-M   'P 1'
#
loop_
_entity.id
_entity.type
_entity.pdbx_description
1 polymer ?
#
loop_
_entity_poly.entity_id
_entity_poly.type
_entity_poly.pdbx_seq_one_letter_code
_entity_poly.pdbx_strand_id
1 'polypeptide(L)'
;HIAKFIMYATTVMNIIGITCLMFGFKFEWYWIKFTVYENRFTGCYVNPNLLGFISVVSIFCCHILSKGHFMRRIAEKIPEPGISKIWIVACLATNAFSLILCDSNASLVLALGYAIVYIVYMFFADKAGLSPSKIILKITALFLVGVFLTGSALMFRTICQEGFSVVVSKTTSVVDLLLGKTESELVQEGLTPEQREQLENDKITFSHENKNIDSGRKKLWLESINLFKLSPIIGISNGNIVLYSAEYSNGALEYSYHKSDLHNGFLTILVSTGVIGFVLFGIFGFRFAKHSAQHLFLQKKTYRDDVYPCLFAFLFAYLIFACFEKALLYDISFMVVWFWLIMGYMSCYITKFEPTLESQYLFHGKRLRRVTRTML
;
A
#
# COMPACT_ATOMS: atom_id res chain seq x y z
N HIS A 1 16.54 11.72 -1.09
CA HIS A 1 15.74 12.84 -0.53
C HIS A 1 14.26 12.48 -0.41
N ILE A 2 13.58 11.98 -1.48
CA ILE A 2 12.14 11.65 -1.48
C ILE A 2 11.80 10.65 -0.36
N ALA A 3 12.55 9.56 -0.21
CA ALA A 3 12.32 8.58 0.84
C ALA A 3 12.43 9.16 2.25
N LYS A 4 13.42 10.05 2.49
CA LYS A 4 13.54 10.77 3.77
C LYS A 4 12.35 11.68 4.01
N PHE A 5 11.97 12.47 3.00
CA PHE A 5 10.82 13.37 3.10
C PHE A 5 9.54 12.60 3.45
N ILE A 6 9.24 11.51 2.72
CA ILE A 6 8.04 10.71 2.98
C ILE A 6 8.10 10.12 4.40
N MET A 7 9.23 9.54 4.80
CA MET A 7 9.39 8.96 6.13
C MET A 7 9.11 10.01 7.23
N TYR A 8 9.70 11.21 7.14
CA TYR A 8 9.50 12.24 8.16
C TYR A 8 8.08 12.80 8.13
N ALA A 9 7.59 13.21 6.94
CA ALA A 9 6.27 13.81 6.79
C ALA A 9 5.16 12.87 7.26
N THR A 10 5.18 11.60 6.82
CA THR A 10 4.18 10.61 7.22
C THR A 10 4.23 10.35 8.73
N THR A 11 5.43 10.23 9.31
CA THR A 11 5.55 9.96 10.75
C THR A 11 5.01 11.13 11.58
N VAL A 12 5.35 12.37 11.21
CA VAL A 12 4.81 13.56 11.91
C VAL A 12 3.30 13.61 11.80
N MET A 13 2.73 13.41 10.60
CA MET A 13 1.28 13.42 10.39
C MET A 13 0.59 12.31 11.17
N ASN A 14 1.17 11.13 11.23
CA ASN A 14 0.62 10.01 12.00
C ASN A 14 0.70 10.28 13.52
N ILE A 15 1.77 10.87 14.03
CA ILE A 15 1.87 11.28 15.44
C ILE A 15 0.79 12.30 15.77
N ILE A 16 0.60 13.32 14.92
CA ILE A 16 -0.46 14.32 15.11
C ILE A 16 -1.84 13.63 15.14
N GLY A 17 -2.12 12.76 14.17
CA GLY A 17 -3.39 12.03 14.11
C GLY A 17 -3.64 11.15 15.33
N ILE A 18 -2.63 10.42 15.81
CA ILE A 18 -2.72 9.57 17.01
C ILE A 18 -2.94 10.47 18.26
N THR A 19 -2.24 11.59 18.35
CA THR A 19 -2.41 12.55 19.46
C THR A 19 -3.83 13.12 19.47
N CYS A 20 -4.34 13.57 18.31
CA CYS A 20 -5.72 14.03 18.20
C CYS A 20 -6.74 12.94 18.63
N LEU A 21 -6.50 11.70 18.23
CA LEU A 21 -7.34 10.56 18.60
C LEU A 21 -7.33 10.34 20.13
N MET A 22 -6.17 10.37 20.76
CA MET A 22 -6.03 10.18 22.22
C MET A 22 -6.76 11.26 23.04
N PHE A 23 -6.81 12.49 22.53
CA PHE A 23 -7.54 13.58 23.19
C PHE A 23 -9.01 13.69 22.75
N GLY A 24 -9.52 12.73 21.97
CA GLY A 24 -10.89 12.73 21.51
C GLY A 24 -11.23 13.80 20.48
N PHE A 25 -10.22 14.44 19.88
CA PHE A 25 -10.45 15.46 18.85
C PHE A 25 -10.96 14.80 17.57
N LYS A 26 -12.24 15.02 17.27
CA LYS A 26 -12.86 14.69 15.99
C LYS A 26 -13.13 16.01 15.25
N PHE A 27 -12.74 16.08 14.00
CA PHE A 27 -12.99 17.26 13.17
C PHE A 27 -13.56 16.82 11.83
N GLU A 28 -14.66 17.41 11.43
CA GLU A 28 -15.30 17.18 10.13
C GLU A 28 -15.31 18.49 9.33
N TRP A 29 -14.78 18.43 8.12
CA TRP A 29 -14.79 19.56 7.19
C TRP A 29 -15.36 19.10 5.85
N TYR A 30 -16.56 19.54 5.53
CA TYR A 30 -17.34 19.03 4.44
C TYR A 30 -17.53 17.50 4.56
N TRP A 31 -16.97 16.74 3.61
CA TRP A 31 -17.02 15.28 3.56
C TRP A 31 -15.76 14.62 4.13
N ILE A 32 -14.79 15.41 4.58
CA ILE A 32 -13.54 14.90 5.14
C ILE A 32 -13.70 14.73 6.66
N LYS A 33 -13.59 13.50 7.12
CA LYS A 33 -13.60 13.17 8.55
C LYS A 33 -12.17 12.91 9.01
N PHE A 34 -11.66 13.80 9.85
CA PHE A 34 -10.36 13.65 10.46
C PHE A 34 -10.46 12.74 11.69
N THR A 35 -9.35 12.04 11.97
CA THR A 35 -9.13 11.16 13.11
C THR A 35 -9.82 9.81 12.97
N VAL A 36 -11.16 9.74 12.80
CA VAL A 36 -11.92 8.48 12.69
C VAL A 36 -12.97 8.57 11.59
N TYR A 37 -13.07 7.54 10.79
CA TYR A 37 -14.10 7.34 9.78
C TYR A 37 -14.56 5.88 9.80
N GLU A 38 -15.88 5.64 9.94
CA GLU A 38 -16.47 4.29 10.02
C GLU A 38 -15.75 3.38 11.02
N ASN A 39 -15.57 3.84 12.26
CA ASN A 39 -14.87 3.13 13.33
C ASN A 39 -13.41 2.72 12.98
N ARG A 40 -12.78 3.40 12.02
CA ARG A 40 -11.42 3.17 11.56
C ARG A 40 -10.60 4.43 11.68
N PHE A 41 -9.35 4.30 12.09
CA PHE A 41 -8.44 5.44 12.18
C PHE A 41 -8.06 5.97 10.80
N THR A 42 -8.28 7.26 10.58
CA THR A 42 -7.88 7.98 9.37
C THR A 42 -6.74 8.95 9.62
N GLY A 43 -6.54 9.35 10.88
CA GLY A 43 -5.56 10.36 11.25
C GLY A 43 -5.84 11.69 10.53
N CYS A 44 -4.82 12.22 9.88
CA CYS A 44 -4.90 13.43 9.07
C CYS A 44 -5.17 13.16 7.58
N TYR A 45 -5.61 11.95 7.23
CA TYR A 45 -5.86 11.56 5.84
C TYR A 45 -7.35 11.43 5.55
N VAL A 46 -7.70 11.50 4.27
CA VAL A 46 -9.09 11.49 3.80
C VAL A 46 -9.81 10.18 4.08
N ASN A 47 -9.08 9.05 4.04
CA ASN A 47 -9.65 7.74 4.31
C ASN A 47 -8.62 6.76 4.90
N PRO A 48 -9.08 5.69 5.58
CA PRO A 48 -8.19 4.74 6.22
C PRO A 48 -7.31 3.94 5.24
N ASN A 49 -7.77 3.68 4.01
CA ASN A 49 -6.97 2.95 3.02
C ASN A 49 -5.76 3.78 2.57
N LEU A 50 -5.93 5.09 2.40
CA LEU A 50 -4.83 6.00 2.08
C LEU A 50 -3.84 6.08 3.23
N LEU A 51 -4.30 6.21 4.48
CA LEU A 51 -3.44 6.19 5.67
C LEU A 51 -2.63 4.90 5.72
N GLY A 52 -3.28 3.73 5.55
CA GLY A 52 -2.61 2.45 5.56
C GLY A 52 -1.56 2.34 4.46
N PHE A 53 -1.89 2.74 3.23
CA PHE A 53 -0.97 2.74 2.11
C PHE A 53 0.26 3.62 2.36
N ILE A 54 0.07 4.88 2.78
CA ILE A 54 1.16 5.81 3.06
C ILE A 54 2.04 5.30 4.21
N SER A 55 1.44 4.67 5.23
CA SER A 55 2.18 4.05 6.33
C SER A 55 3.07 2.90 5.84
N VAL A 56 2.58 2.04 4.93
CA VAL A 56 3.40 0.98 4.31
C VAL A 56 4.52 1.58 3.47
N VAL A 57 4.25 2.64 2.70
CA VAL A 57 5.29 3.34 1.93
C VAL A 57 6.35 3.94 2.86
N SER A 58 5.96 4.50 4.00
CA SER A 58 6.91 5.02 4.99
C SER A 58 7.78 3.92 5.61
N ILE A 59 7.19 2.77 5.96
CA ILE A 59 7.93 1.58 6.42
C ILE A 59 8.93 1.11 5.35
N PHE A 60 8.50 1.05 4.10
CA PHE A 60 9.37 0.73 2.96
C PHE A 60 10.52 1.75 2.84
N CYS A 61 10.24 3.04 2.94
CA CYS A 61 11.28 4.09 2.94
C CYS A 61 12.27 3.91 4.09
N CYS A 62 11.82 3.58 5.30
CA CYS A 62 12.70 3.25 6.42
C CYS A 62 13.62 2.06 6.10
N HIS A 63 13.07 1.01 5.48
CA HIS A 63 13.85 -0.17 5.11
C HIS A 63 14.94 0.16 4.09
N ILE A 64 14.62 0.87 3.01
CA ILE A 64 15.64 1.24 2.00
C ILE A 64 16.69 2.20 2.55
N LEU A 65 16.31 3.12 3.44
CA LEU A 65 17.25 4.05 4.06
C LEU A 65 18.18 3.35 5.07
N SER A 66 17.68 2.30 5.76
CA SER A 66 18.50 1.51 6.68
C SER A 66 19.61 0.73 5.98
N LYS A 67 19.39 0.33 4.73
CA LYS A 67 20.40 -0.43 3.96
C LYS A 67 21.62 0.39 3.53
N GLY A 68 21.54 1.71 3.49
CA GLY A 68 22.66 2.65 3.39
C GLY A 68 23.59 2.59 2.16
N HIS A 69 23.61 1.49 1.41
CA HIS A 69 24.55 1.28 0.31
C HIS A 69 24.20 2.02 -0.98
N PHE A 70 22.93 2.19 -1.24
CA PHE A 70 22.47 2.87 -2.46
C PHE A 70 22.94 4.33 -2.50
N MET A 71 22.87 5.00 -1.35
CA MET A 71 23.28 6.40 -1.23
C MET A 71 24.81 6.57 -1.39
N ARG A 72 25.61 5.58 -1.00
CA ARG A 72 27.07 5.62 -1.21
C ARG A 72 27.45 5.56 -2.68
N ARG A 73 26.76 4.78 -3.51
CA ARG A 73 27.04 4.69 -4.96
C ARG A 73 26.59 5.92 -5.76
N ILE A 74 25.49 6.58 -5.32
CA ILE A 74 25.00 7.80 -5.98
C ILE A 74 25.75 9.03 -5.47
N ALA A 75 26.15 9.04 -4.21
CA ALA A 75 26.68 10.19 -3.49
C ALA A 75 28.18 10.06 -3.16
N GLU A 76 29.00 9.51 -4.08
CA GLU A 76 30.47 9.58 -3.93
C GLU A 76 31.02 11.02 -3.72
N LYS A 77 30.14 12.04 -3.77
CA LYS A 77 30.52 13.45 -3.62
C LYS A 77 29.82 14.21 -2.48
N ILE A 78 28.80 13.66 -1.81
CA ILE A 78 28.10 14.38 -0.73
C ILE A 78 27.87 13.42 0.44
N PRO A 79 28.61 13.58 1.55
CA PRO A 79 28.33 12.86 2.79
C PRO A 79 27.00 13.35 3.34
N GLU A 80 25.91 12.62 3.12
CA GLU A 80 24.65 12.90 3.80
C GLU A 80 24.72 12.42 5.25
N PRO A 81 24.28 13.25 6.22
CA PRO A 81 24.21 12.82 7.61
C PRO A 81 23.33 11.58 7.71
N GLY A 82 23.83 10.54 8.34
CA GLY A 82 23.10 9.29 8.59
C GLY A 82 21.83 9.58 9.42
N ILE A 83 20.76 8.85 9.15
CA ILE A 83 19.55 8.93 9.96
C ILE A 83 19.80 8.20 11.28
N SER A 84 19.44 8.81 12.41
CA SER A 84 19.53 8.16 13.71
C SER A 84 18.74 6.86 13.74
N LYS A 85 19.32 5.79 14.26
CA LYS A 85 18.64 4.49 14.43
C LYS A 85 17.37 4.61 15.29
N ILE A 86 17.42 5.45 16.32
CA ILE A 86 16.27 5.74 17.20
C ILE A 86 15.12 6.31 16.37
N TRP A 87 15.42 7.25 15.47
CA TRP A 87 14.42 7.86 14.60
C TRP A 87 13.81 6.85 13.61
N ILE A 88 14.62 5.97 13.02
CA ILE A 88 14.12 4.90 12.16
C ILE A 88 13.16 3.98 12.94
N VAL A 89 13.53 3.59 14.16
CA VAL A 89 12.68 2.76 15.02
C VAL A 89 11.38 3.48 15.37
N ALA A 90 11.44 4.75 15.74
CA ALA A 90 10.26 5.56 16.03
C ALA A 90 9.32 5.65 14.81
N CYS A 91 9.89 5.89 13.61
CA CYS A 91 9.12 5.91 12.37
C CYS A 91 8.46 4.57 12.07
N LEU A 92 9.20 3.47 12.21
CA LEU A 92 8.66 2.12 12.01
C LEU A 92 7.52 1.83 12.98
N ALA A 93 7.71 2.11 14.27
CA ALA A 93 6.70 1.88 15.30
C ALA A 93 5.42 2.69 15.05
N THR A 94 5.56 3.99 14.78
CA THR A 94 4.42 4.89 14.53
C THR A 94 3.64 4.47 13.29
N ASN A 95 4.33 4.17 12.19
CA ASN A 95 3.65 3.79 10.94
C ASN A 95 3.05 2.37 11.02
N ALA A 96 3.70 1.42 11.70
CA ALA A 96 3.13 0.11 11.94
C ALA A 96 1.87 0.20 12.82
N PHE A 97 1.89 1.02 13.86
CA PHE A 97 0.74 1.27 14.71
C PHE A 97 -0.42 1.93 13.93
N SER A 98 -0.14 2.94 13.11
CA SER A 98 -1.15 3.57 12.23
C SER A 98 -1.74 2.58 11.24
N LEU A 99 -0.92 1.68 10.67
CA LEU A 99 -1.39 0.61 9.78
C LEU A 99 -2.34 -0.37 10.48
N ILE A 100 -2.09 -0.66 11.75
CA ILE A 100 -2.97 -1.51 12.57
C ILE A 100 -4.29 -0.82 12.85
N LEU A 101 -4.27 0.45 13.24
CA LEU A 101 -5.46 1.21 13.61
C LEU A 101 -6.36 1.55 12.40
N CYS A 102 -5.78 1.75 11.21
CA CYS A 102 -6.55 2.09 10.02
C CYS A 102 -7.40 0.94 9.47
N ASP A 103 -7.16 -0.27 9.93
CA ASP A 103 -7.89 -1.49 9.55
C ASP A 103 -8.05 -1.68 8.03
N SER A 104 -7.00 -1.37 7.27
CA SER A 104 -7.00 -1.51 5.82
C SER A 104 -6.46 -2.87 5.39
N ASN A 105 -7.35 -3.78 4.99
CA ASN A 105 -6.97 -5.10 4.49
C ASN A 105 -6.06 -5.01 3.24
N ALA A 106 -6.35 -4.09 2.32
CA ALA A 106 -5.53 -3.90 1.12
C ALA A 106 -4.10 -3.47 1.47
N SER A 107 -3.94 -2.53 2.40
CA SER A 107 -2.62 -2.06 2.86
C SER A 107 -1.87 -3.14 3.65
N LEU A 108 -2.59 -3.96 4.42
CA LEU A 108 -1.98 -5.11 5.09
C LEU A 108 -1.48 -6.14 4.08
N VAL A 109 -2.25 -6.43 3.02
CA VAL A 109 -1.82 -7.30 1.91
C VAL A 109 -0.56 -6.75 1.24
N LEU A 110 -0.48 -5.42 1.03
CA LEU A 110 0.73 -4.78 0.49
C LEU A 110 1.94 -4.98 1.42
N ALA A 111 1.77 -4.74 2.73
CA ALA A 111 2.85 -4.88 3.70
C ALA A 111 3.37 -6.32 3.81
N LEU A 112 2.45 -7.28 3.96
CA LEU A 112 2.77 -8.71 4.06
C LEU A 112 3.34 -9.24 2.74
N GLY A 113 2.74 -8.87 1.61
CA GLY A 113 3.22 -9.22 0.27
C GLY A 113 4.66 -8.73 0.06
N TYR A 114 4.94 -7.48 0.44
CA TYR A 114 6.30 -6.94 0.39
C TYR A 114 7.28 -7.75 1.25
N ALA A 115 6.91 -8.02 2.50
CA ALA A 115 7.76 -8.80 3.41
C ALA A 115 8.02 -10.22 2.87
N ILE A 116 6.98 -10.91 2.42
CA ILE A 116 7.08 -12.28 1.88
C ILE A 116 7.97 -12.30 0.63
N VAL A 117 7.70 -11.45 -0.35
CA VAL A 117 8.49 -11.42 -1.60
C VAL A 117 9.95 -11.09 -1.33
N TYR A 118 10.22 -10.15 -0.41
CA TYR A 118 11.57 -9.81 -0.02
C TYR A 118 12.27 -10.97 0.71
N ILE A 119 11.60 -11.65 1.63
CA ILE A 119 12.11 -12.85 2.31
C ILE A 119 12.40 -13.95 1.29
N VAL A 120 11.47 -14.22 0.37
CA VAL A 120 11.66 -15.19 -0.72
C VAL A 120 12.94 -14.87 -1.50
N TYR A 121 13.09 -13.62 -1.91
CA TYR A 121 14.31 -13.18 -2.59
C TYR A 121 15.57 -13.47 -1.76
N MET A 122 15.58 -13.11 -0.47
CA MET A 122 16.74 -13.31 0.40
C MET A 122 17.08 -14.79 0.58
N PHE A 123 16.08 -15.69 0.62
CA PHE A 123 16.30 -17.13 0.71
C PHE A 123 16.90 -17.74 -0.57
N PHE A 124 16.58 -17.18 -1.73
CA PHE A 124 17.05 -17.68 -3.02
C PHE A 124 18.23 -16.87 -3.62
N ALA A 125 18.64 -15.77 -2.98
CA ALA A 125 19.75 -14.93 -3.44
C ALA A 125 21.09 -15.68 -3.42
N ASP A 126 21.29 -16.60 -2.47
CA ASP A 126 22.45 -17.49 -2.44
C ASP A 126 22.23 -18.68 -3.39
N LYS A 127 22.75 -18.55 -4.61
CA LYS A 127 22.61 -19.54 -5.68
C LYS A 127 23.51 -20.77 -5.54
N ALA A 128 24.41 -20.81 -4.54
CA ALA A 128 25.40 -21.89 -4.41
C ALA A 128 24.75 -23.23 -3.99
N GLY A 129 24.63 -24.15 -4.96
CA GLY A 129 24.48 -25.58 -4.68
C GLY A 129 23.17 -26.03 -4.03
N LEU A 130 22.02 -25.47 -4.42
CA LEU A 130 20.73 -25.92 -3.92
C LEU A 130 20.32 -27.26 -4.56
N SER A 131 20.35 -28.35 -3.79
CA SER A 131 19.74 -29.62 -4.19
C SER A 131 18.20 -29.51 -4.21
N PRO A 132 17.49 -30.31 -5.02
CA PRO A 132 16.02 -30.28 -5.09
C PRO A 132 15.34 -30.40 -3.72
N SER A 133 15.87 -31.23 -2.80
CA SER A 133 15.36 -31.39 -1.44
C SER A 133 15.49 -30.09 -0.62
N LYS A 134 16.59 -29.36 -0.76
CA LYS A 134 16.79 -28.06 -0.09
C LYS A 134 15.84 -26.99 -0.65
N ILE A 135 15.52 -27.05 -1.95
CA ILE A 135 14.53 -26.15 -2.55
C ILE A 135 13.15 -26.40 -1.98
N ILE A 136 12.71 -27.66 -1.92
CA ILE A 136 11.42 -28.05 -1.33
C ILE A 136 11.34 -27.60 0.13
N LEU A 137 12.37 -27.91 0.93
CA LEU A 137 12.42 -27.47 2.32
C LEU A 137 12.32 -25.95 2.48
N LYS A 138 13.01 -25.17 1.64
CA LYS A 138 12.93 -23.70 1.64
C LYS A 138 11.54 -23.21 1.26
N ILE A 139 10.88 -23.79 0.26
CA ILE A 139 9.52 -23.43 -0.14
C ILE A 139 8.53 -23.72 0.98
N THR A 140 8.63 -24.90 1.59
CA THR A 140 7.77 -25.27 2.74
C THR A 140 7.98 -24.33 3.92
N ALA A 141 9.22 -24.03 4.27
CA ALA A 141 9.54 -23.08 5.32
C ALA A 141 8.97 -21.68 5.03
N LEU A 142 9.08 -21.19 3.79
CA LEU A 142 8.51 -19.91 3.37
C LEU A 142 6.99 -19.89 3.46
N PHE A 143 6.32 -20.97 3.06
CA PHE A 143 4.88 -21.10 3.20
C PHE A 143 4.45 -21.03 4.66
N LEU A 144 5.10 -21.79 5.54
CA LEU A 144 4.82 -21.78 6.99
C LEU A 144 5.08 -20.40 7.61
N VAL A 145 6.17 -19.74 7.24
CA VAL A 145 6.48 -18.37 7.69
C VAL A 145 5.41 -17.38 7.18
N GLY A 146 4.97 -17.50 5.94
CA GLY A 146 3.90 -16.66 5.37
C GLY A 146 2.57 -16.82 6.13
N VAL A 147 2.16 -18.07 6.39
CA VAL A 147 0.94 -18.36 7.17
C VAL A 147 1.06 -17.81 8.59
N PHE A 148 2.20 -18.05 9.25
CA PHE A 148 2.45 -17.56 10.60
C PHE A 148 2.44 -16.03 10.68
N LEU A 149 3.12 -15.34 9.76
CA LEU A 149 3.15 -13.87 9.71
C LEU A 149 1.76 -13.29 9.49
N THR A 150 0.98 -13.89 8.58
CA THR A 150 -0.39 -13.43 8.31
C THR A 150 -1.30 -13.63 9.53
N GLY A 151 -1.29 -14.83 10.12
CA GLY A 151 -2.09 -15.13 11.31
C GLY A 151 -1.71 -14.25 12.50
N SER A 152 -0.40 -14.08 12.75
CA SER A 152 0.11 -13.21 13.82
C SER A 152 -0.27 -11.75 13.60
N ALA A 153 -0.18 -11.25 12.37
CA ALA A 153 -0.53 -9.87 12.05
C ALA A 153 -2.03 -9.59 12.27
N LEU A 154 -2.90 -10.53 11.88
CA LEU A 154 -4.34 -10.41 12.11
C LEU A 154 -4.70 -10.46 13.61
N MET A 155 -4.13 -11.40 14.34
CA MET A 155 -4.34 -11.53 15.79
C MET A 155 -3.82 -10.29 16.53
N PHE A 156 -2.61 -9.85 16.21
CA PHE A 156 -2.00 -8.67 16.83
C PHE A 156 -2.82 -7.41 16.53
N ARG A 157 -3.36 -7.27 15.31
CA ARG A 157 -4.26 -6.18 14.93
C ARG A 157 -5.46 -6.12 15.87
N THR A 158 -6.18 -7.22 16.05
CA THR A 158 -7.38 -7.28 16.91
C THR A 158 -7.04 -6.88 18.36
N ILE A 159 -5.98 -7.47 18.93
CA ILE A 159 -5.55 -7.17 20.31
C ILE A 159 -5.18 -5.67 20.46
N CYS A 160 -4.45 -5.11 19.49
CA CYS A 160 -4.06 -3.70 19.55
C CYS A 160 -5.26 -2.77 19.41
N GLN A 161 -6.22 -3.09 18.52
CA GLN A 161 -7.43 -2.27 18.33
C GLN A 161 -8.31 -2.28 19.59
N GLU A 162 -8.55 -3.44 20.18
CA GLU A 162 -9.32 -3.56 21.43
C GLU A 162 -8.60 -2.83 22.60
N GLY A 163 -7.31 -3.09 22.79
CA GLY A 163 -6.54 -2.44 23.85
C GLY A 163 -6.48 -0.92 23.68
N PHE A 164 -6.35 -0.44 22.46
CA PHE A 164 -6.27 1.00 22.19
C PHE A 164 -7.63 1.69 22.34
N SER A 165 -8.75 1.03 21.99
CA SER A 165 -10.09 1.56 22.23
C SER A 165 -10.35 1.83 23.72
N VAL A 166 -9.87 0.94 24.60
CA VAL A 166 -9.96 1.14 26.06
C VAL A 166 -9.12 2.32 26.51
N VAL A 167 -7.90 2.48 25.95
CA VAL A 167 -7.03 3.63 26.31
C VAL A 167 -7.68 4.95 25.87
N VAL A 168 -8.16 5.02 24.64
CA VAL A 168 -8.83 6.23 24.10
C VAL A 168 -10.06 6.59 24.95
N SER A 169 -10.92 5.61 25.24
CA SER A 169 -12.13 5.82 26.06
C SER A 169 -11.79 6.40 27.44
N LYS A 170 -10.79 5.85 28.13
CA LYS A 170 -10.34 6.37 29.43
C LYS A 170 -9.73 7.77 29.34
N THR A 171 -8.91 8.02 28.30
CA THR A 171 -8.27 9.32 28.14
C THR A 171 -9.31 10.40 27.82
N THR A 172 -10.27 10.09 26.94
CA THR A 172 -11.38 11.01 26.62
C THR A 172 -12.21 11.33 27.85
N SER A 173 -12.54 10.34 28.69
CA SER A 173 -13.26 10.57 29.95
C SER A 173 -12.48 11.51 30.91
N VAL A 174 -11.14 11.36 30.98
CA VAL A 174 -10.32 12.27 31.82
C VAL A 174 -10.29 13.69 31.22
N VAL A 175 -10.20 13.82 29.91
CA VAL A 175 -10.23 15.13 29.22
C VAL A 175 -11.59 15.81 29.43
N ASP A 176 -12.70 15.08 29.30
CA ASP A 176 -14.04 15.62 29.55
C ASP A 176 -14.21 16.09 31.01
N LEU A 177 -13.67 15.34 31.97
CA LEU A 177 -13.64 15.75 33.38
C LEU A 177 -12.82 17.02 33.58
N LEU A 178 -11.63 17.14 32.97
CA LEU A 178 -10.78 18.33 33.04
C LEU A 178 -11.40 19.56 32.38
N LEU A 179 -12.24 19.36 31.37
CA LEU A 179 -12.96 20.43 30.68
C LEU A 179 -14.26 20.81 31.42
N GLY A 180 -14.51 20.24 32.61
CA GLY A 180 -15.67 20.58 33.46
C GLY A 180 -16.99 20.04 32.97
N LYS A 181 -16.98 19.07 32.06
CA LYS A 181 -18.19 18.30 31.71
C LYS A 181 -18.51 17.36 32.86
N THR A 182 -19.53 17.69 33.63
CA THR A 182 -19.91 16.93 34.84
C THR A 182 -20.48 15.56 34.42
N GLU A 183 -20.17 14.50 35.20
CA GLU A 183 -20.76 13.15 35.03
C GLU A 183 -22.30 13.16 35.00
N SER A 184 -22.95 14.20 35.54
CA SER A 184 -24.40 14.40 35.48
C SER A 184 -24.92 14.68 34.05
N GLU A 185 -24.11 15.13 33.12
CA GLU A 185 -24.48 15.23 31.70
C GLU A 185 -24.31 13.89 30.96
N LEU A 186 -23.54 12.96 31.52
CA LEU A 186 -23.28 11.63 30.97
C LEU A 186 -24.28 10.57 31.48
N VAL A 187 -24.97 10.84 32.59
CA VAL A 187 -25.98 9.93 33.21
C VAL A 187 -27.32 10.64 33.27
N GLN A 188 -27.86 11.03 32.12
CA GLN A 188 -29.27 11.43 32.09
C GLN A 188 -30.16 10.20 31.86
N GLU A 189 -30.82 9.76 32.94
CA GLU A 189 -32.04 8.97 32.91
C GLU A 189 -33.14 9.80 32.21
N GLY A 190 -33.16 9.77 30.87
CA GLY A 190 -34.15 10.54 30.11
C GLY A 190 -33.81 10.72 28.65
N LEU A 191 -32.69 10.19 28.21
CA LEU A 191 -32.28 10.26 26.79
C LEU A 191 -33.25 9.42 25.94
N THR A 192 -33.72 10.03 24.85
CA THR A 192 -34.48 9.31 23.82
C THR A 192 -33.57 8.21 23.20
N PRO A 193 -34.16 7.15 22.62
CA PRO A 193 -33.41 6.11 21.93
C PRO A 193 -32.43 6.68 20.90
N GLU A 194 -32.80 7.73 20.18
CA GLU A 194 -31.97 8.44 19.20
C GLU A 194 -30.77 9.15 19.82
N GLN A 195 -30.95 9.75 21.00
CA GLN A 195 -29.86 10.40 21.74
C GLN A 195 -28.86 9.39 22.35
N ARG A 196 -29.39 8.23 22.80
CA ARG A 196 -28.52 7.10 23.23
C ARG A 196 -27.71 6.54 22.07
N GLU A 197 -28.34 6.39 20.91
CA GLU A 197 -27.67 5.92 19.70
C GLU A 197 -26.61 6.93 19.23
N GLN A 198 -26.84 8.25 19.36
CA GLN A 198 -25.85 9.27 19.09
C GLN A 198 -24.67 9.22 20.08
N LEU A 199 -24.93 9.01 21.37
CA LEU A 199 -23.90 8.87 22.40
C LEU A 199 -23.09 7.57 22.27
N GLU A 200 -23.72 6.47 21.86
CA GLU A 200 -23.01 5.24 21.54
C GLU A 200 -22.18 5.37 20.25
N ASN A 201 -22.69 6.07 19.25
CA ASN A 201 -21.95 6.41 18.02
C ASN A 201 -20.78 7.38 18.27
N ASP A 202 -20.83 8.15 19.36
CA ASP A 202 -19.74 9.02 19.79
C ASP A 202 -18.60 8.28 20.50
N LYS A 203 -18.86 7.07 21.03
CA LYS A 203 -17.78 6.23 21.53
C LYS A 203 -16.89 5.76 20.39
N ILE A 204 -15.61 6.09 20.49
CA ILE A 204 -14.61 5.62 19.53
C ILE A 204 -14.39 4.12 19.77
N THR A 205 -15.09 3.30 19.01
CA THR A 205 -14.86 1.86 18.98
C THR A 205 -14.13 1.51 17.70
N PHE A 206 -12.98 0.86 17.82
CA PHE A 206 -12.27 0.30 16.66
C PHE A 206 -12.79 -1.12 16.44
N SER A 207 -13.97 -1.25 15.84
CA SER A 207 -14.50 -2.54 15.44
C SER A 207 -14.93 -2.47 13.98
N HIS A 208 -14.42 -3.38 13.20
CA HIS A 208 -14.88 -3.54 11.84
C HIS A 208 -16.17 -4.37 11.86
N GLU A 209 -17.31 -3.70 11.88
CA GLU A 209 -18.64 -4.38 11.88
C GLU A 209 -18.91 -5.14 10.58
N ASN A 210 -18.22 -4.78 9.49
CA ASN A 210 -18.33 -5.49 8.22
C ASN A 210 -17.50 -6.78 8.26
N LYS A 211 -18.10 -7.86 8.72
CA LYS A 211 -17.56 -9.23 8.70
C LYS A 211 -17.34 -9.77 7.27
N ASN A 212 -17.69 -9.04 6.22
CA ASN A 212 -17.49 -9.44 4.84
C ASN A 212 -16.04 -9.22 4.44
N ILE A 213 -15.33 -10.30 4.20
CA ILE A 213 -13.90 -10.32 3.78
C ILE A 213 -13.68 -9.48 2.51
N ASP A 214 -14.66 -9.40 1.63
CA ASP A 214 -14.60 -8.67 0.35
C ASP A 214 -14.91 -7.18 0.45
N SER A 215 -15.35 -6.69 1.62
CA SER A 215 -15.71 -5.27 1.85
C SER A 215 -16.64 -4.70 0.76
N GLY A 216 -17.55 -5.51 0.21
CA GLY A 216 -18.48 -5.13 -0.86
C GLY A 216 -17.86 -5.09 -2.27
N ARG A 217 -16.55 -5.36 -2.42
CA ARG A 217 -15.84 -5.29 -3.72
C ARG A 217 -16.38 -6.27 -4.75
N LYS A 218 -16.90 -7.43 -4.31
CA LYS A 218 -17.49 -8.43 -5.23
C LYS A 218 -18.59 -7.82 -6.10
N LYS A 219 -19.46 -6.97 -5.54
CA LYS A 219 -20.52 -6.28 -6.29
C LYS A 219 -19.91 -5.37 -7.37
N LEU A 220 -18.86 -4.61 -7.02
CA LEU A 220 -18.18 -3.71 -7.95
C LEU A 220 -17.45 -4.46 -9.07
N TRP A 221 -16.87 -5.62 -8.76
CA TRP A 221 -16.20 -6.45 -9.77
C TRP A 221 -17.19 -7.11 -10.73
N LEU A 222 -18.36 -7.54 -10.25
CA LEU A 222 -19.44 -8.01 -11.11
C LEU A 222 -19.95 -6.87 -12.01
N GLU A 223 -20.09 -5.67 -11.47
CA GLU A 223 -20.45 -4.48 -12.24
C GLU A 223 -19.42 -4.19 -13.34
N SER A 224 -18.13 -4.33 -13.04
CA SER A 224 -17.08 -4.14 -14.07
C SER A 224 -17.20 -5.12 -15.23
N ILE A 225 -17.63 -6.37 -14.98
CA ILE A 225 -17.86 -7.36 -16.04
C ILE A 225 -19.05 -6.94 -16.93
N ASN A 226 -20.11 -6.41 -16.35
CA ASN A 226 -21.26 -5.91 -17.09
C ASN A 226 -20.87 -4.71 -17.96
N LEU A 227 -20.15 -3.74 -17.39
CA LEU A 227 -19.64 -2.59 -18.12
C LEU A 227 -18.68 -2.96 -19.25
N PHE A 228 -17.80 -3.95 -19.02
CA PHE A 228 -16.90 -4.46 -20.05
C PHE A 228 -17.64 -5.02 -21.27
N LYS A 229 -18.79 -5.69 -21.07
CA LYS A 229 -19.60 -6.24 -22.17
C LYS A 229 -20.17 -5.17 -23.09
N LEU A 230 -20.30 -3.92 -22.64
CA LEU A 230 -20.80 -2.81 -23.47
C LEU A 230 -19.83 -2.43 -24.59
N SER A 231 -18.51 -2.53 -24.35
CA SER A 231 -17.48 -2.22 -25.35
C SER A 231 -16.21 -3.04 -25.09
N PRO A 232 -16.21 -4.35 -25.40
CA PRO A 232 -15.13 -5.24 -25.00
C PRO A 232 -13.81 -4.98 -25.73
N ILE A 233 -13.83 -4.41 -26.94
CA ILE A 233 -12.64 -4.22 -27.76
C ILE A 233 -11.86 -2.97 -27.35
N ILE A 234 -12.51 -1.82 -27.29
CA ILE A 234 -11.89 -0.49 -27.08
C ILE A 234 -12.22 0.12 -25.72
N GLY A 235 -13.14 -0.48 -24.93
CA GLY A 235 -13.59 0.01 -23.65
C GLY A 235 -14.56 1.21 -23.73
N ILE A 236 -15.05 1.64 -22.56
CA ILE A 236 -16.04 2.73 -22.42
C ILE A 236 -15.44 4.05 -21.96
N SER A 237 -14.13 4.15 -21.83
CA SER A 237 -13.38 5.26 -21.18
C SER A 237 -13.60 5.31 -19.65
N ASN A 238 -12.56 5.70 -18.92
CA ASN A 238 -12.62 5.83 -17.46
C ASN A 238 -13.65 6.87 -16.99
N GLY A 239 -13.83 7.97 -17.73
CA GLY A 239 -14.77 9.03 -17.38
C GLY A 239 -16.25 8.59 -17.43
N ASN A 240 -16.56 7.55 -18.19
CA ASN A 240 -17.92 7.09 -18.41
C ASN A 240 -18.34 5.93 -17.46
N ILE A 241 -17.44 5.42 -16.65
CA ILE A 241 -17.69 4.21 -15.82
C ILE A 241 -18.91 4.39 -14.92
N VAL A 242 -19.00 5.49 -14.18
CA VAL A 242 -20.13 5.75 -13.26
C VAL A 242 -21.43 5.99 -14.02
N LEU A 243 -21.37 6.80 -15.10
CA LEU A 243 -22.53 7.08 -15.92
C LEU A 243 -23.12 5.81 -16.55
N TYR A 244 -22.27 4.99 -17.15
CA TYR A 244 -22.72 3.75 -17.79
C TYR A 244 -23.14 2.67 -16.79
N SER A 245 -22.61 2.68 -15.56
CA SER A 245 -23.14 1.85 -14.48
C SER A 245 -24.59 2.20 -14.16
N ALA A 246 -24.91 3.48 -14.07
CA ALA A 246 -26.26 3.93 -13.78
C ALA A 246 -27.24 3.70 -14.95
N GLU A 247 -26.78 3.89 -16.20
CA GLU A 247 -27.63 3.91 -17.38
C GLU A 247 -27.80 2.50 -18.02
N TYR A 248 -26.75 1.70 -18.04
CA TYR A 248 -26.71 0.44 -18.81
C TYR A 248 -26.43 -0.81 -17.99
N SER A 249 -26.33 -0.69 -16.66
CA SER A 249 -26.05 -1.83 -15.79
C SER A 249 -26.86 -1.75 -14.49
N ASN A 250 -26.33 -2.28 -13.39
CA ASN A 250 -27.05 -2.39 -12.13
C ASN A 250 -26.98 -1.11 -11.24
N GLY A 251 -26.30 -0.06 -11.69
CA GLY A 251 -26.13 1.17 -10.93
C GLY A 251 -25.37 0.96 -9.61
N ALA A 252 -24.40 0.03 -9.58
CA ALA A 252 -23.63 -0.24 -8.38
C ALA A 252 -22.63 0.87 -8.03
N LEU A 253 -22.34 1.75 -9.00
CA LEU A 253 -21.45 2.90 -8.85
C LEU A 253 -22.27 4.18 -8.76
N GLU A 254 -21.84 5.11 -7.91
CA GLU A 254 -22.46 6.41 -7.69
C GLU A 254 -21.39 7.50 -7.82
N TYR A 255 -21.82 8.73 -8.19
CA TYR A 255 -20.98 9.92 -8.14
C TYR A 255 -20.75 10.33 -6.68
N SER A 256 -20.03 9.50 -5.93
CA SER A 256 -19.63 9.76 -4.55
C SER A 256 -18.16 9.40 -4.39
N TYR A 257 -17.53 9.98 -3.39
CA TYR A 257 -16.11 9.73 -3.13
C TYR A 257 -15.76 8.24 -2.92
N HIS A 258 -16.70 7.46 -2.38
CA HIS A 258 -16.45 6.05 -2.01
C HIS A 258 -16.98 5.03 -3.02
N LYS A 259 -17.88 5.42 -3.92
CA LYS A 259 -18.54 4.49 -4.83
C LYS A 259 -18.32 4.83 -6.31
N SER A 260 -17.37 5.72 -6.61
CA SER A 260 -17.12 6.18 -7.97
C SER A 260 -16.10 5.32 -8.73
N ASP A 261 -15.54 4.28 -8.12
CA ASP A 261 -14.55 3.43 -8.78
C ASP A 261 -14.75 1.93 -8.53
N LEU A 262 -14.08 1.12 -9.33
CA LEU A 262 -14.19 -0.34 -9.31
C LEU A 262 -13.31 -1.00 -8.22
N HIS A 263 -12.55 -0.24 -7.45
CA HIS A 263 -11.58 -0.73 -6.48
C HIS A 263 -10.71 -1.88 -6.99
N ASN A 264 -10.31 -1.81 -8.26
CA ASN A 264 -9.41 -2.75 -8.90
C ASN A 264 -8.75 -2.09 -10.11
N GLY A 265 -7.43 -1.88 -10.04
CA GLY A 265 -6.68 -1.19 -11.09
C GLY A 265 -6.70 -1.93 -12.43
N PHE A 266 -6.68 -3.26 -12.42
CA PHE A 266 -6.69 -4.05 -13.66
C PHE A 266 -8.07 -4.05 -14.33
N LEU A 267 -9.14 -4.22 -13.56
CA LEU A 267 -10.51 -4.13 -14.09
C LEU A 267 -10.81 -2.72 -14.59
N THR A 268 -10.31 -1.69 -13.91
CA THR A 268 -10.45 -0.30 -14.37
C THR A 268 -9.79 -0.11 -15.74
N ILE A 269 -8.58 -0.64 -15.95
CA ILE A 269 -7.90 -0.58 -17.25
C ILE A 269 -8.70 -1.36 -18.30
N LEU A 270 -9.13 -2.58 -17.99
CA LEU A 270 -9.89 -3.43 -18.90
C LEU A 270 -11.21 -2.76 -19.36
N VAL A 271 -11.99 -2.25 -18.42
CA VAL A 271 -13.27 -1.58 -18.71
C VAL A 271 -13.05 -0.28 -19.47
N SER A 272 -12.01 0.49 -19.11
CA SER A 272 -11.74 1.79 -19.72
C SER A 272 -11.22 1.71 -21.14
N THR A 273 -10.42 0.68 -21.47
CA THR A 273 -9.66 0.58 -22.74
C THR A 273 -9.92 -0.69 -23.54
N GLY A 274 -10.80 -1.55 -23.04
CA GLY A 274 -11.10 -2.84 -23.64
C GLY A 274 -9.90 -3.79 -23.66
N VAL A 275 -10.04 -4.87 -24.42
CA VAL A 275 -8.98 -5.88 -24.58
C VAL A 275 -7.72 -5.29 -25.22
N ILE A 276 -7.87 -4.37 -26.17
CA ILE A 276 -6.72 -3.78 -26.88
C ILE A 276 -5.81 -3.05 -25.88
N GLY A 277 -6.34 -2.09 -25.12
CA GLY A 277 -5.53 -1.34 -24.17
C GLY A 277 -5.02 -2.20 -23.02
N PHE A 278 -5.83 -3.15 -22.55
CA PHE A 278 -5.42 -4.09 -21.50
C PHE A 278 -4.24 -4.97 -21.94
N VAL A 279 -4.27 -5.50 -23.17
CA VAL A 279 -3.16 -6.29 -23.74
C VAL A 279 -1.90 -5.43 -23.92
N LEU A 280 -2.03 -4.20 -24.41
CA LEU A 280 -0.89 -3.29 -24.55
C LEU A 280 -0.25 -2.97 -23.18
N PHE A 281 -1.07 -2.70 -22.17
CA PHE A 281 -0.61 -2.51 -20.79
C PHE A 281 0.06 -3.77 -20.24
N GLY A 282 -0.53 -4.95 -20.52
CA GLY A 282 0.03 -6.25 -20.15
C GLY A 282 1.40 -6.53 -20.80
N ILE A 283 1.54 -6.24 -22.10
CA ILE A 283 2.83 -6.36 -22.81
C ILE A 283 3.89 -5.45 -22.20
N PHE A 284 3.53 -4.21 -21.90
CA PHE A 284 4.42 -3.26 -21.24
C PHE A 284 4.85 -3.77 -19.86
N GLY A 285 3.89 -4.16 -19.02
CA GLY A 285 4.16 -4.68 -17.68
C GLY A 285 4.99 -5.98 -17.70
N PHE A 286 4.68 -6.90 -18.60
CA PHE A 286 5.44 -8.14 -18.79
C PHE A 286 6.90 -7.88 -19.21
N ARG A 287 7.13 -6.98 -20.16
CA ARG A 287 8.49 -6.61 -20.59
C ARG A 287 9.29 -6.01 -19.43
N PHE A 288 8.66 -5.09 -18.70
CA PHE A 288 9.30 -4.49 -17.51
C PHE A 288 9.61 -5.54 -16.44
N ALA A 289 8.63 -6.40 -16.09
CA ALA A 289 8.81 -7.45 -15.09
C ALA A 289 9.89 -8.46 -15.49
N LYS A 290 9.88 -8.90 -16.76
CA LYS A 290 10.90 -9.81 -17.31
C LYS A 290 12.30 -9.20 -17.20
N HIS A 291 12.46 -7.96 -17.62
CA HIS A 291 13.75 -7.27 -17.57
C HIS A 291 14.23 -7.08 -16.13
N SER A 292 13.36 -6.64 -15.24
CA SER A 292 13.65 -6.49 -13.83
C SER A 292 14.04 -7.81 -13.17
N ALA A 293 13.32 -8.89 -13.48
CA ALA A 293 13.64 -10.22 -12.98
C ALA A 293 14.95 -10.77 -13.54
N GLN A 294 15.24 -10.55 -14.82
CA GLN A 294 16.52 -10.91 -15.43
C GLN A 294 17.69 -10.19 -14.74
N HIS A 295 17.54 -8.88 -14.51
CA HIS A 295 18.53 -8.09 -13.79
C HIS A 295 18.76 -8.63 -12.38
N LEU A 296 17.69 -9.00 -11.66
CA LEU A 296 17.76 -9.47 -10.27
C LEU A 296 18.32 -10.90 -10.14
N PHE A 297 17.89 -11.83 -11.02
CA PHE A 297 18.13 -13.26 -10.84
C PHE A 297 19.20 -13.84 -11.74
N LEU A 298 19.48 -13.27 -12.91
CA LEU A 298 20.44 -13.83 -13.87
C LEU A 298 21.85 -13.25 -13.73
N GLN A 299 22.02 -12.14 -13.04
CA GLN A 299 23.36 -11.59 -12.81
C GLN A 299 24.15 -12.39 -11.78
N LYS A 300 25.47 -12.48 -12.00
CA LYS A 300 26.39 -13.19 -11.09
C LYS A 300 26.60 -12.50 -9.75
N LYS A 301 26.24 -11.22 -9.65
CA LYS A 301 26.43 -10.38 -8.48
C LYS A 301 25.28 -10.56 -7.50
N THR A 302 25.58 -10.83 -6.24
CA THR A 302 24.57 -10.91 -5.19
C THR A 302 24.17 -9.50 -4.75
N TYR A 303 22.92 -9.12 -4.99
CA TYR A 303 22.40 -7.81 -4.59
C TYR A 303 21.86 -7.77 -3.16
N ARG A 304 22.38 -8.62 -2.28
CA ARG A 304 21.87 -8.78 -0.92
C ARG A 304 21.77 -7.47 -0.15
N ASP A 305 22.75 -6.59 -0.35
CA ASP A 305 22.83 -5.31 0.36
C ASP A 305 22.35 -4.12 -0.47
N ASP A 306 21.77 -4.37 -1.63
CA ASP A 306 21.28 -3.35 -2.55
C ASP A 306 19.80 -3.01 -2.31
N VAL A 307 19.41 -1.85 -2.81
CA VAL A 307 18.02 -1.36 -2.73
C VAL A 307 17.15 -1.98 -3.81
N TYR A 308 17.73 -2.40 -4.94
CA TYR A 308 16.95 -2.93 -6.07
C TYR A 308 16.03 -4.11 -5.71
N PRO A 309 16.45 -5.12 -4.93
CA PRO A 309 15.55 -6.17 -4.46
C PRO A 309 14.36 -5.66 -3.63
N CYS A 310 14.56 -4.60 -2.85
CA CYS A 310 13.48 -3.99 -2.08
C CYS A 310 12.45 -3.34 -3.01
N LEU A 311 12.93 -2.61 -4.03
CA LEU A 311 12.05 -1.98 -5.05
C LEU A 311 11.26 -3.04 -5.82
N PHE A 312 11.93 -4.11 -6.24
CA PHE A 312 11.29 -5.22 -6.95
C PHE A 312 10.22 -5.89 -6.09
N ALA A 313 10.54 -6.22 -4.84
CA ALA A 313 9.60 -6.85 -3.91
C ALA A 313 8.39 -5.95 -3.63
N PHE A 314 8.62 -4.65 -3.44
CA PHE A 314 7.55 -3.70 -3.22
C PHE A 314 6.65 -3.58 -4.46
N LEU A 315 7.22 -3.46 -5.64
CA LEU A 315 6.46 -3.34 -6.88
C LEU A 315 5.61 -4.59 -7.14
N PHE A 316 6.18 -5.79 -6.88
CA PHE A 316 5.43 -7.03 -7.02
C PHE A 316 4.24 -7.11 -6.04
N ALA A 317 4.45 -6.78 -4.77
CA ALA A 317 3.39 -6.69 -3.78
C ALA A 317 2.36 -5.62 -4.13
N TYR A 318 2.81 -4.52 -4.74
CA TYR A 318 1.95 -3.46 -5.23
C TYR A 318 1.00 -3.92 -6.33
N LEU A 319 1.43 -4.78 -7.24
CA LEU A 319 0.53 -5.36 -8.26
C LEU A 319 -0.58 -6.20 -7.62
N ILE A 320 -0.29 -6.91 -6.53
CA ILE A 320 -1.32 -7.63 -5.74
C ILE A 320 -2.27 -6.63 -5.07
N PHE A 321 -1.73 -5.57 -4.46
CA PHE A 321 -2.53 -4.47 -3.89
C PHE A 321 -3.46 -3.82 -4.93
N ALA A 322 -2.99 -3.64 -6.16
CA ALA A 322 -3.77 -3.06 -7.25
C ALA A 322 -4.96 -3.93 -7.71
N CYS A 323 -5.06 -5.18 -7.28
CA CYS A 323 -6.27 -5.98 -7.43
C CYS A 323 -7.41 -5.54 -6.49
N PHE A 324 -7.08 -4.76 -5.46
CA PHE A 324 -8.02 -4.29 -4.43
C PHE A 324 -8.21 -2.78 -4.42
N GLU A 325 -7.41 -2.03 -5.16
CA GLU A 325 -7.46 -0.56 -5.23
C GLU A 325 -7.23 -0.06 -6.66
N LYS A 326 -7.80 1.09 -7.01
CA LYS A 326 -7.57 1.78 -8.29
C LYS A 326 -6.21 2.49 -8.26
N ALA A 327 -5.14 1.71 -8.36
CA ALA A 327 -3.80 2.19 -8.03
C ALA A 327 -2.80 2.18 -9.21
N LEU A 328 -3.23 1.88 -10.46
CA LEU A 328 -2.34 1.76 -11.62
C LEU A 328 -2.41 2.93 -12.58
N LEU A 329 -3.63 3.30 -13.00
CA LEU A 329 -3.91 4.34 -13.98
C LEU A 329 -5.21 5.06 -13.63
N TYR A 330 -5.47 6.16 -14.33
CA TYR A 330 -6.72 6.93 -14.31
C TYR A 330 -7.08 7.59 -12.98
N ASP A 331 -6.09 7.79 -12.12
CA ASP A 331 -6.27 8.51 -10.88
C ASP A 331 -5.05 9.38 -10.60
N ILE A 332 -5.27 10.59 -10.10
CA ILE A 332 -4.19 11.48 -9.64
C ILE A 332 -4.09 11.32 -8.12
N SER A 333 -3.79 10.09 -7.70
CA SER A 333 -3.59 9.78 -6.29
C SER A 333 -2.11 9.54 -5.99
N PHE A 334 -1.77 9.68 -4.71
CA PHE A 334 -0.44 9.31 -4.23
C PHE A 334 -0.09 7.86 -4.58
N MET A 335 -1.08 6.96 -4.59
CA MET A 335 -0.88 5.54 -4.94
C MET A 335 -0.35 5.40 -6.37
N VAL A 336 -1.03 6.01 -7.36
CA VAL A 336 -0.63 5.93 -8.78
C VAL A 336 0.73 6.59 -9.00
N VAL A 337 0.94 7.78 -8.43
CA VAL A 337 2.23 8.50 -8.55
C VAL A 337 3.37 7.65 -7.98
N TRP A 338 3.14 6.99 -6.85
CA TRP A 338 4.16 6.14 -6.21
C TRP A 338 4.51 4.92 -7.06
N PHE A 339 3.52 4.28 -7.67
CA PHE A 339 3.75 3.18 -8.60
C PHE A 339 4.67 3.56 -9.75
N TRP A 340 4.35 4.64 -10.44
CA TRP A 340 5.13 5.11 -11.59
C TRP A 340 6.51 5.64 -11.19
N LEU A 341 6.62 6.24 -10.01
CA LEU A 341 7.89 6.69 -9.45
C LEU A 341 8.83 5.49 -9.23
N ILE A 342 8.37 4.42 -8.61
CA ILE A 342 9.18 3.21 -8.39
C ILE A 342 9.58 2.58 -9.73
N MET A 343 8.66 2.43 -10.67
CA MET A 343 8.96 1.88 -11.99
C MET A 343 10.02 2.72 -12.73
N GLY A 344 9.86 4.04 -12.74
CA GLY A 344 10.83 4.95 -13.35
C GLY A 344 12.21 4.86 -12.67
N TYR A 345 12.21 4.77 -11.35
CA TYR A 345 13.42 4.63 -10.58
C TYR A 345 14.16 3.31 -10.85
N MET A 346 13.43 2.20 -10.92
CA MET A 346 14.01 0.89 -11.28
C MET A 346 14.58 0.90 -12.69
N SER A 347 13.89 1.50 -13.66
CA SER A 347 14.38 1.64 -15.03
C SER A 347 15.66 2.48 -15.09
N CYS A 348 15.69 3.61 -14.37
CA CYS A 348 16.87 4.48 -14.28
C CYS A 348 18.03 3.76 -13.59
N TYR A 349 17.75 2.96 -12.55
CA TYR A 349 18.76 2.18 -11.84
C TYR A 349 19.50 1.23 -12.80
N ILE A 350 18.77 0.44 -13.56
CA ILE A 350 19.35 -0.52 -14.51
C ILE A 350 20.20 0.21 -15.56
N THR A 351 19.68 1.27 -16.15
CA THR A 351 20.36 1.96 -17.25
C THR A 351 21.59 2.77 -16.83
N LYS A 352 21.56 3.37 -15.64
CA LYS A 352 22.57 4.32 -15.21
C LYS A 352 23.68 3.70 -14.35
N PHE A 353 23.32 2.76 -13.50
CA PHE A 353 24.27 2.21 -12.52
C PHE A 353 24.85 0.85 -12.90
N GLU A 354 24.16 0.12 -13.76
CA GLU A 354 24.64 -1.13 -14.31
C GLU A 354 24.36 -1.17 -15.81
N PRO A 355 25.12 -0.41 -16.61
CA PRO A 355 24.99 -0.45 -18.05
C PRO A 355 25.52 -1.79 -18.56
N THR A 356 24.76 -2.86 -18.30
CA THR A 356 24.95 -4.12 -18.99
C THR A 356 24.38 -3.96 -20.40
N LEU A 357 24.98 -4.65 -21.35
CA LEU A 357 24.47 -4.69 -22.73
C LEU A 357 22.98 -4.99 -22.80
N GLU A 358 22.41 -5.68 -21.82
CA GLU A 358 21.01 -6.02 -21.72
C GLU A 358 20.10 -4.83 -21.39
N SER A 359 20.57 -3.81 -20.66
CA SER A 359 19.78 -2.62 -20.38
C SER A 359 19.47 -1.81 -21.65
N GLN A 360 20.29 -1.95 -22.66
CA GLN A 360 20.10 -1.33 -23.97
C GLN A 360 19.04 -2.03 -24.82
N TYR A 361 18.68 -3.30 -24.51
CA TYR A 361 17.62 -4.03 -25.23
C TYR A 361 16.21 -3.53 -24.97
N LEU A 362 15.95 -2.82 -23.89
CA LEU A 362 14.63 -2.21 -23.64
C LEU A 362 14.26 -1.16 -24.68
N PHE A 363 15.28 -0.45 -25.21
CA PHE A 363 15.07 0.70 -26.07
C PHE A 363 15.58 0.52 -27.51
N HIS A 364 16.46 -0.43 -27.77
CA HIS A 364 17.08 -0.61 -29.09
C HIS A 364 17.11 -2.09 -29.51
N GLY A 365 16.21 -2.44 -30.41
CA GLY A 365 16.18 -3.79 -31.00
C GLY A 365 17.48 -4.16 -31.75
N LYS A 366 17.83 -5.42 -31.68
CA LYS A 366 18.80 -6.22 -32.52
C LYS A 366 20.18 -5.65 -32.93
N ARG A 367 20.50 -4.37 -32.73
CA ARG A 367 21.78 -3.80 -33.22
C ARG A 367 23.02 -4.13 -32.38
N LEU A 368 22.86 -4.65 -31.16
CA LEU A 368 23.97 -4.76 -30.17
C LEU A 368 24.71 -6.09 -30.16
N ARG A 369 24.31 -7.10 -30.93
CA ARG A 369 25.11 -8.33 -31.04
C ARG A 369 26.51 -8.14 -31.66
N ARG A 370 26.74 -7.00 -32.32
CA ARG A 370 28.05 -6.74 -33.04
C ARG A 370 29.11 -6.03 -32.19
N VAL A 371 28.72 -5.27 -31.18
CA VAL A 371 29.71 -4.44 -30.42
C VAL A 371 30.48 -5.25 -29.37
N THR A 372 29.91 -6.35 -28.86
CA THR A 372 30.55 -7.17 -27.81
C THR A 372 31.70 -8.05 -28.29
N ARG A 373 31.86 -8.27 -29.61
CA ARG A 373 32.93 -9.11 -30.15
C ARG A 373 34.23 -8.34 -30.42
N THR A 374 34.21 -7.02 -30.30
CA THR A 374 35.38 -6.17 -30.61
C THR A 374 36.09 -5.60 -29.37
N MET A 375 35.58 -5.87 -28.15
CA MET A 375 36.18 -5.40 -26.89
C MET A 375 36.58 -6.55 -25.93
N LEU A 376 36.70 -7.76 -26.43
CA LEU A 376 37.40 -8.89 -25.82
C LEU A 376 38.58 -9.26 -26.70
#